data_b2d1bcdbb6e060845fd8652a447aa1f3
#
_entry.id   b2d1bcdbb6e060845fd8652a447aa1f3
#
_cell.length_a   1.000
_cell.length_b   1.000
_cell.length_c   1.000
_cell.angle_alpha   90.00
_cell.angle_beta   90.00
_cell.angle_gamma   90.00
#
_symmetry.space_group_name_H-M   'P 1'
#
loop_
_entity.id
_entity.type
_entity.pdbx_description
1 polymer ?
#
loop_
_entity_poly.entity_id
_entity_poly.type
_entity_poly.pdbx_seq_one_letter_code
_entity_poly.pdbx_strand_id
1 'polypeptide(L)'
;MGSLVNQNIVEQIVTNCKDFEDLIEKNWGSVNKKATNEYLAFLMWCATFMLQDNEASKEELDDFHRNFYKRMALEGLLQAGEQLEYEKLSRERYRQFFFELGEGILDSKKLNALMAKEALNIENILQPKNNHKEDILGELYPFLFATFNGLMLGIQLLFVPETG
;
A
#
# COMPACT_ATOMS: atom_id res chain seq x y z
N MET A 1 -2.22 -16.72 -16.81
CA MET A 1 -2.30 -15.24 -16.76
C MET A 1 -2.22 -14.69 -15.33
N GLY A 2 -2.91 -15.29 -14.35
CA GLY A 2 -2.91 -14.80 -12.95
C GLY A 2 -1.53 -14.67 -12.30
N SER A 3 -0.60 -15.60 -12.54
CA SER A 3 0.72 -15.57 -11.91
C SER A 3 1.61 -14.41 -12.38
N LEU A 4 1.54 -14.04 -13.67
CA LEU A 4 2.32 -12.91 -14.22
C LEU A 4 1.79 -11.57 -13.72
N VAL A 5 0.47 -11.40 -13.70
CA VAL A 5 -0.19 -10.21 -13.15
C VAL A 5 0.21 -10.03 -11.68
N ASN A 6 0.10 -11.08 -10.89
CA ASN A 6 0.45 -11.06 -9.47
C ASN A 6 1.92 -10.73 -9.24
N GLN A 7 2.84 -11.29 -10.04
CA GLN A 7 4.27 -10.99 -9.95
C GLN A 7 4.54 -9.51 -10.23
N ASN A 8 3.94 -8.94 -11.25
CA ASN A 8 4.13 -7.53 -11.60
C ASN A 8 3.62 -6.59 -10.50
N ILE A 9 2.46 -6.91 -9.92
CA ILE A 9 1.90 -6.12 -8.81
C ILE A 9 2.82 -6.19 -7.60
N VAL A 10 3.29 -7.37 -7.24
CA VAL A 10 4.20 -7.58 -6.10
C VAL A 10 5.53 -6.84 -6.33
N GLU A 11 6.08 -6.84 -7.54
CA GLU A 11 7.28 -6.06 -7.88
C GLU A 11 7.07 -4.56 -7.69
N GLN A 12 5.93 -4.03 -8.10
CA GLN A 12 5.59 -2.62 -7.86
C GLN A 12 5.52 -2.31 -6.37
N ILE A 13 4.91 -3.20 -5.58
CA ILE A 13 4.83 -3.04 -4.12
C ILE A 13 6.24 -3.00 -3.50
N VAL A 14 7.12 -3.91 -3.90
CA VAL A 14 8.51 -3.94 -3.42
C VAL A 14 9.22 -2.63 -3.74
N THR A 15 9.12 -2.15 -4.98
CA THR A 15 9.74 -0.90 -5.42
C THR A 15 9.22 0.29 -4.61
N ASN A 16 7.90 0.39 -4.47
CA ASN A 16 7.27 1.47 -3.71
C ASN A 16 7.66 1.44 -2.24
N CYS A 17 7.78 0.25 -1.65
CA CYS A 17 8.19 0.09 -0.27
C CYS A 17 9.63 0.55 -0.05
N LYS A 18 10.54 0.21 -0.96
CA LYS A 18 11.94 0.66 -0.91
C LYS A 18 12.04 2.18 -1.08
N ASP A 19 11.29 2.75 -1.99
CA ASP A 19 11.22 4.20 -2.17
C ASP A 19 10.72 4.90 -0.90
N PHE A 20 9.72 4.33 -0.23
CA PHE A 20 9.22 4.82 1.04
C PHE A 20 10.30 4.76 2.13
N GLU A 21 11.01 3.65 2.24
CA GLU A 21 12.09 3.49 3.21
C GLU A 21 13.21 4.52 2.98
N ASP A 22 13.56 4.78 1.72
CA ASP A 22 14.53 5.81 1.34
C ASP A 22 14.05 7.21 1.74
N LEU A 23 12.77 7.51 1.54
CA LEU A 23 12.16 8.77 1.94
C LEU A 23 12.25 8.96 3.46
N ILE A 24 11.94 7.93 4.24
CA ILE A 24 11.98 7.96 5.69
C ILE A 24 13.42 8.09 6.20
N GLU A 25 14.35 7.34 5.65
CA GLU A 25 15.77 7.42 6.02
C GLU A 25 16.33 8.82 5.75
N LYS A 26 16.01 9.39 4.60
CA LYS A 26 16.46 10.73 4.21
C LYS A 26 15.98 11.81 5.19
N ASN A 27 14.74 11.73 5.65
CA ASN A 27 14.12 12.78 6.46
C ASN A 27 14.26 12.54 7.97
N TRP A 28 14.43 11.29 8.40
CA TRP A 28 14.52 10.92 9.82
C TRP A 28 15.85 10.26 10.21
N GLY A 29 16.71 9.99 9.26
CA GLY A 29 18.05 9.43 9.49
C GLY A 29 18.11 7.93 9.62
N SER A 30 16.99 7.24 9.72
CA SER A 30 16.92 5.77 9.78
C SER A 30 15.55 5.26 9.33
N VAL A 31 15.53 4.02 8.83
CA VAL A 31 14.29 3.32 8.50
C VAL A 31 13.49 3.06 9.78
N ASN A 32 12.18 3.23 9.71
CA ASN A 32 11.25 2.92 10.80
C ASN A 32 10.38 1.72 10.39
N LYS A 33 10.57 0.60 11.07
CA LYS A 33 9.90 -0.67 10.73
C LYS A 33 8.37 -0.58 10.87
N LYS A 34 7.87 0.10 11.89
CA LYS A 34 6.43 0.28 12.09
C LYS A 34 5.81 1.12 10.96
N ALA A 35 6.51 2.18 10.55
CA ALA A 35 6.07 3.01 9.42
C ALA A 35 6.10 2.21 8.11
N THR A 36 7.12 1.40 7.88
CA THR A 36 7.22 0.50 6.72
C THR A 36 6.05 -0.48 6.70
N ASN A 37 5.73 -1.11 7.83
CA ASN A 37 4.61 -2.04 7.92
C ASN A 37 3.26 -1.36 7.67
N GLU A 38 3.08 -0.14 8.17
CA GLU A 38 1.89 0.67 7.91
C GLU A 38 1.73 0.93 6.41
N TYR A 39 2.83 1.34 5.77
CA TYR A 39 2.83 1.61 4.34
C TYR A 39 2.59 0.34 3.51
N LEU A 40 3.18 -0.80 3.90
CA LEU A 40 2.92 -2.10 3.26
C LEU A 40 1.46 -2.52 3.36
N ALA A 41 0.81 -2.27 4.51
CA ALA A 41 -0.61 -2.55 4.67
C ALA A 41 -1.46 -1.70 3.71
N PHE A 42 -1.09 -0.44 3.53
CA PHE A 42 -1.73 0.45 2.57
C PHE A 42 -1.55 -0.05 1.13
N LEU A 43 -0.32 -0.42 0.75
CA LEU A 43 -0.03 -0.93 -0.60
C LEU A 43 -0.79 -2.23 -0.90
N MET A 44 -0.82 -3.14 0.06
CA MET A 44 -1.55 -4.40 -0.09
C MET A 44 -3.05 -4.15 -0.24
N TRP A 45 -3.60 -3.21 0.54
CA TRP A 45 -5.00 -2.81 0.40
C TRP A 45 -5.27 -2.21 -0.98
N CYS A 46 -4.43 -1.29 -1.45
CA CYS A 46 -4.57 -0.69 -2.78
C CYS A 46 -4.63 -1.76 -3.88
N ALA A 47 -3.68 -2.70 -3.84
CA ALA A 47 -3.63 -3.79 -4.82
C ALA A 47 -4.86 -4.69 -4.74
N THR A 48 -5.28 -5.06 -3.53
CA THR A 48 -6.49 -5.88 -3.32
C THR A 48 -7.74 -5.17 -3.84
N PHE A 49 -7.87 -3.88 -3.52
CA PHE A 49 -9.00 -3.07 -3.99
C PHE A 49 -9.05 -3.03 -5.53
N MET A 50 -7.90 -2.77 -6.17
CA MET A 50 -7.83 -2.69 -7.62
C MET A 50 -8.08 -4.04 -8.29
N LEU A 51 -7.60 -5.13 -7.72
CA LEU A 51 -7.87 -6.48 -8.22
C LEU A 51 -9.37 -6.79 -8.12
N GLN A 52 -10.01 -6.46 -7.02
CA GLN A 52 -11.46 -6.63 -6.84
C GLN A 52 -12.26 -5.77 -7.82
N ASP A 53 -11.84 -4.54 -8.04
CA ASP A 53 -12.48 -3.62 -8.99
C ASP A 53 -12.37 -4.13 -10.43
N ASN A 54 -11.34 -4.89 -10.74
CA ASN A 54 -11.15 -5.55 -12.03
C ASN A 54 -11.66 -7.01 -12.04
N GLU A 55 -12.58 -7.33 -11.14
CA GLU A 55 -13.30 -8.61 -11.08
C GLU A 55 -12.37 -9.83 -10.89
N ALA A 56 -11.26 -9.66 -10.18
CA ALA A 56 -10.39 -10.79 -9.85
C ALA A 56 -11.14 -11.84 -9.05
N SER A 57 -10.90 -13.11 -9.38
CA SER A 57 -11.50 -14.23 -8.66
C SER A 57 -10.90 -14.36 -7.25
N LYS A 58 -11.60 -15.10 -6.39
CA LYS A 58 -11.07 -15.41 -5.05
C LYS A 58 -9.72 -16.11 -5.13
N GLU A 59 -9.56 -17.02 -6.09
CA GLU A 59 -8.31 -17.75 -6.30
C GLU A 59 -7.17 -16.80 -6.67
N GLU A 60 -7.42 -15.84 -7.56
CA GLU A 60 -6.44 -14.83 -7.95
C GLU A 60 -6.04 -13.93 -6.76
N LEU A 61 -7.00 -13.56 -5.92
CA LEU A 61 -6.73 -12.79 -4.69
C LEU A 61 -5.90 -13.60 -3.69
N ASP A 62 -6.24 -14.86 -3.49
CA ASP A 62 -5.50 -15.76 -2.58
C ASP A 62 -4.07 -15.97 -3.09
N ASP A 63 -3.88 -16.13 -4.40
CA ASP A 63 -2.56 -16.24 -5.04
C ASP A 63 -1.76 -14.94 -4.87
N PHE A 64 -2.40 -13.80 -5.04
CA PHE A 64 -1.76 -12.50 -4.82
C PHE A 64 -1.24 -12.39 -3.38
N HIS A 65 -2.08 -12.68 -2.38
CA HIS A 65 -1.67 -12.61 -0.97
C HIS A 65 -0.54 -13.58 -0.66
N ARG A 66 -0.61 -14.80 -1.17
CA ARG A 66 0.45 -15.80 -0.98
C ARG A 66 1.78 -15.35 -1.57
N ASN A 67 1.77 -14.83 -2.79
CA ASN A 67 2.95 -14.31 -3.47
C ASN A 67 3.50 -13.06 -2.77
N PHE A 68 2.63 -12.21 -2.29
CA PHE A 68 2.99 -11.04 -1.50
C PHE A 68 3.81 -11.43 -0.28
N TYR A 69 3.28 -12.32 0.57
CA TYR A 69 3.98 -12.73 1.80
C TYR A 69 5.31 -13.41 1.50
N LYS A 70 5.33 -14.29 0.51
CA LYS A 70 6.54 -14.98 0.07
C LYS A 70 7.62 -13.98 -0.37
N ARG A 71 7.24 -13.00 -1.17
CA ARG A 71 8.17 -12.00 -1.70
C ARG A 71 8.65 -11.05 -0.60
N MET A 72 7.78 -10.62 0.31
CA MET A 72 8.16 -9.76 1.43
C MET A 72 9.16 -10.46 2.35
N ALA A 73 9.00 -11.76 2.56
CA ALA A 73 9.98 -12.55 3.32
C ALA A 73 11.33 -12.62 2.61
N LEU A 74 11.35 -12.84 1.30
CA LEU A 74 12.58 -12.89 0.50
C LEU A 74 13.32 -11.55 0.50
N GLU A 75 12.61 -10.44 0.48
CA GLU A 75 13.19 -9.09 0.51
C GLU A 75 13.55 -8.63 1.94
N GLY A 76 13.25 -9.42 2.96
CA GLY A 76 13.50 -9.05 4.35
C GLY A 76 12.57 -7.97 4.89
N LEU A 77 11.49 -7.67 4.19
CA LEU A 77 10.50 -6.66 4.58
C LEU A 77 9.53 -7.17 5.65
N LEU A 78 9.16 -8.44 5.58
CA LEU A 78 8.34 -9.12 6.59
C LEU A 78 8.96 -10.48 6.90
N GLN A 79 9.49 -10.64 8.11
CA GLN A 79 10.00 -11.93 8.58
C GLN A 79 8.88 -12.78 9.17
N ALA A 80 9.08 -14.09 9.26
CA ALA A 80 8.07 -15.04 9.72
C ALA A 80 7.46 -14.68 11.08
N GLY A 81 8.25 -14.16 12.03
CA GLY A 81 7.77 -13.74 13.34
C GLY A 81 6.96 -12.45 13.34
N GLU A 82 7.00 -11.68 12.28
CA GLU A 82 6.28 -10.39 12.14
C GLU A 82 4.94 -10.53 11.44
N GLN A 83 4.68 -11.65 10.77
CA GLN A 83 3.49 -11.82 9.91
C GLN A 83 2.19 -11.69 10.69
N LEU A 84 2.11 -12.22 11.89
CA LEU A 84 0.87 -12.19 12.68
C LEU A 84 0.48 -10.77 13.06
N GLU A 85 1.43 -9.96 13.52
CA GLU A 85 1.18 -8.55 13.84
C GLU A 85 0.82 -7.74 12.60
N TYR A 86 1.51 -8.01 11.50
CA TYR A 86 1.21 -7.38 10.21
C TYR A 86 -0.19 -7.74 9.71
N GLU A 87 -0.61 -8.99 9.84
CA GLU A 87 -1.97 -9.41 9.47
C GLU A 87 -3.04 -8.70 10.29
N LYS A 88 -2.83 -8.52 11.59
CA LYS A 88 -3.73 -7.76 12.46
C LYS A 88 -3.83 -6.30 12.00
N LEU A 89 -2.71 -5.67 11.74
CA LEU A 89 -2.64 -4.30 11.23
C LEU A 89 -3.37 -4.18 9.89
N SER A 90 -3.11 -5.10 8.97
CA SER A 90 -3.74 -5.11 7.65
C SER A 90 -5.26 -5.23 7.73
N ARG A 91 -5.77 -6.09 8.61
CA ARG A 91 -7.22 -6.24 8.82
C ARG A 91 -7.84 -4.97 9.38
N GLU A 92 -7.18 -4.34 10.34
CA GLU A 92 -7.63 -3.07 10.91
C GLU A 92 -7.69 -1.98 9.86
N ARG A 93 -6.64 -1.85 9.04
CA ARG A 93 -6.58 -0.87 7.96
C ARG A 93 -7.59 -1.14 6.86
N TYR A 94 -7.82 -2.40 6.52
CA TYR A 94 -8.86 -2.79 5.56
C TYR A 94 -10.24 -2.31 6.03
N ARG A 95 -10.59 -2.53 7.29
CA ARG A 95 -11.85 -2.04 7.86
C ARG A 95 -11.93 -0.52 7.80
N GLN A 96 -10.86 0.16 8.18
CA GLN A 96 -10.78 1.61 8.18
C GLN A 96 -10.95 2.17 6.77
N PHE A 97 -10.23 1.65 5.80
CA PHE A 97 -10.25 2.12 4.42
C PHE A 97 -11.59 1.84 3.73
N PHE A 98 -12.14 0.64 3.89
CA PHE A 98 -13.46 0.33 3.35
C PHE A 98 -14.56 1.16 4.01
N PHE A 99 -14.44 1.46 5.29
CA PHE A 99 -15.39 2.36 5.96
C PHE A 99 -15.35 3.77 5.35
N GLU A 100 -14.15 4.31 5.09
CA GLU A 100 -13.98 5.63 4.47
C GLU A 100 -14.50 5.68 3.04
N LEU A 101 -14.33 4.61 2.28
CA LEU A 101 -14.88 4.53 0.92
C LEU A 101 -16.41 4.49 0.92
N GLY A 102 -17.01 3.88 1.94
CA GLY A 102 -18.45 3.71 2.01
C GLY A 102 -18.99 2.80 0.90
N GLU A 103 -20.30 2.82 0.72
CA GLU A 103 -20.96 2.16 -0.40
C GLU A 103 -21.02 3.15 -1.57
N GLY A 104 -20.48 2.76 -2.71
CA GLY A 104 -20.57 3.56 -3.92
C GLY A 104 -19.24 3.69 -4.67
N ILE A 105 -19.26 4.55 -5.67
CA ILE A 105 -18.13 4.77 -6.57
C ILE A 105 -17.03 5.53 -5.83
N LEU A 106 -15.79 5.11 -6.01
CA LEU A 106 -14.62 5.84 -5.54
C LEU A 106 -14.53 7.18 -6.27
N ASP A 107 -14.71 8.27 -5.54
CA ASP A 107 -14.53 9.62 -6.05
C ASP A 107 -13.27 10.28 -5.47
N SER A 108 -12.88 11.41 -6.01
CA SER A 108 -11.67 12.13 -5.59
C SER A 108 -11.75 12.60 -4.13
N LYS A 109 -12.94 12.94 -3.65
CA LYS A 109 -13.14 13.38 -2.26
C LYS A 109 -12.91 12.23 -1.26
N LYS A 110 -13.46 11.05 -1.54
CA LYS A 110 -13.25 9.85 -0.73
C LYS A 110 -11.79 9.42 -0.75
N LEU A 111 -11.18 9.45 -1.93
CA LEU A 111 -9.76 9.11 -2.09
C LEU A 111 -8.88 10.07 -1.29
N ASN A 112 -9.12 11.37 -1.37
CA ASN A 112 -8.37 12.37 -0.61
C ASN A 112 -8.51 12.16 0.91
N ALA A 113 -9.70 11.85 1.39
CA ALA A 113 -9.94 11.55 2.80
C ALA A 113 -9.15 10.31 3.25
N LEU A 114 -9.13 9.27 2.43
CA LEU A 114 -8.39 8.04 2.69
C LEU A 114 -6.87 8.29 2.74
N MET A 115 -6.33 9.04 1.78
CA MET A 115 -4.91 9.38 1.73
C MET A 115 -4.50 10.24 2.93
N ALA A 116 -5.33 11.20 3.32
CA ALA A 116 -5.09 12.03 4.50
C ALA A 116 -5.05 11.18 5.77
N LYS A 117 -5.95 10.21 5.89
CA LYS A 117 -6.01 9.30 7.03
C LYS A 117 -4.77 8.41 7.12
N GLU A 118 -4.32 7.88 6.00
CA GLU A 118 -3.09 7.09 5.95
C GLU A 118 -1.85 7.92 6.28
N ALA A 119 -1.77 9.14 5.77
CA ALA A 119 -0.68 10.06 6.11
C ALA A 119 -0.63 10.34 7.61
N LEU A 120 -1.79 10.51 8.27
CA LEU A 120 -1.89 10.68 9.71
C LEU A 120 -1.47 9.41 10.47
N ASN A 121 -1.80 8.23 9.97
CA ASN A 121 -1.38 6.97 10.58
C ASN A 121 0.15 6.86 10.59
N ILE A 122 0.79 7.19 9.48
CA ILE A 122 2.25 7.19 9.36
C ILE A 122 2.87 8.28 10.25
N GLU A 123 2.32 9.49 10.23
CA GLU A 123 2.77 10.59 11.07
C GLU A 123 2.75 10.21 12.56
N ASN A 124 1.68 9.59 13.02
CA ASN A 124 1.54 9.16 14.41
C ASN A 124 2.63 8.15 14.81
N ILE A 125 3.05 7.29 13.90
CA ILE A 125 4.15 6.34 14.13
C ILE A 125 5.48 7.05 14.20
N LEU A 126 5.74 7.97 13.28
CA LEU A 126 7.00 8.69 13.18
C LEU A 126 7.18 9.73 14.29
N GLN A 127 6.10 10.23 14.87
CA GLN A 127 6.09 11.24 15.92
C GLN A 127 7.07 12.39 15.64
N PRO A 128 6.89 13.12 14.52
CA PRO A 128 7.80 14.19 14.16
C PRO A 128 7.80 15.29 15.23
N LYS A 129 8.97 15.88 15.45
CA LYS A 129 9.10 17.03 16.34
C LYS A 129 8.20 18.16 15.80
N ASN A 130 7.58 18.93 16.72
CA ASN A 130 6.57 19.95 16.40
C ASN A 130 6.93 20.90 15.25
N ASN A 131 8.23 21.14 15.01
CA ASN A 131 8.71 22.06 13.97
C ASN A 131 8.73 21.46 12.55
N HIS A 132 8.52 20.14 12.41
CA HIS A 132 8.62 19.44 11.12
C HIS A 132 7.30 18.77 10.71
N LYS A 133 6.25 18.95 11.49
CA LYS A 133 4.97 18.26 11.30
C LYS A 133 4.31 18.59 9.95
N GLU A 134 4.30 19.87 9.58
CA GLU A 134 3.71 20.34 8.32
C GLU A 134 4.54 19.90 7.11
N ASP A 135 5.87 19.93 7.21
CA ASP A 135 6.78 19.52 6.14
C ASP A 135 6.61 18.04 5.82
N ILE A 136 6.39 17.22 6.84
CA ILE A 136 6.23 15.77 6.72
C ILE A 136 4.92 15.43 6.03
N LEU A 137 3.81 16.00 6.47
CA LEU A 137 2.51 15.80 5.82
C LEU A 137 2.53 16.29 4.38
N GLY A 138 3.26 17.38 4.11
CA GLY A 138 3.46 17.93 2.78
C GLY A 138 4.20 16.98 1.83
N GLU A 139 5.08 16.11 2.35
CA GLU A 139 5.80 15.11 1.57
C GLU A 139 5.04 13.77 1.50
N LEU A 140 4.47 13.32 2.61
CA LEU A 140 3.78 12.03 2.67
C LEU A 140 2.51 11.99 1.82
N TYR A 141 1.70 13.04 1.89
CA TYR A 141 0.43 13.07 1.18
C TYR A 141 0.61 12.95 -0.34
N PRO A 142 1.45 13.76 -1.00
CA PRO A 142 1.72 13.60 -2.43
C PRO A 142 2.33 12.24 -2.77
N PHE A 143 3.20 11.72 -1.90
CA PHE A 143 3.82 10.40 -2.08
C PHE A 143 2.77 9.28 -2.10
N LEU A 144 1.85 9.27 -1.13
CA LEU A 144 0.76 8.29 -1.07
C LEU A 144 -0.16 8.40 -2.29
N PHE A 145 -0.49 9.61 -2.67
CA PHE A 145 -1.34 9.87 -3.84
C PHE A 145 -0.69 9.36 -5.13
N ALA A 146 0.60 9.66 -5.34
CA ALA A 146 1.36 9.18 -6.48
C ALA A 146 1.46 7.65 -6.50
N THR A 147 1.69 7.04 -5.35
CA THR A 147 1.74 5.58 -5.19
C THR A 147 0.41 4.93 -5.57
N PHE A 148 -0.70 5.44 -5.03
CA PHE A 148 -2.03 4.91 -5.34
C PHE A 148 -2.33 5.02 -6.84
N ASN A 149 -2.09 6.18 -7.44
CA ASN A 149 -2.33 6.39 -8.88
C ASN A 149 -1.43 5.49 -9.74
N GLY A 150 -0.18 5.32 -9.36
CA GLY A 150 0.76 4.45 -10.06
C GLY A 150 0.34 2.98 -10.01
N LEU A 151 -0.08 2.49 -8.84
CA LEU A 151 -0.60 1.14 -8.69
C LEU A 151 -1.90 0.94 -9.47
N MET A 152 -2.82 1.90 -9.37
CA MET A 152 -4.09 1.84 -10.09
C MET A 152 -3.86 1.73 -11.60
N LEU A 153 -3.03 2.62 -12.15
CA LEU A 153 -2.71 2.61 -13.57
C LEU A 153 -2.01 1.31 -13.99
N GLY A 154 -1.01 0.87 -13.22
CA GLY A 154 -0.27 -0.36 -13.50
C GLY A 154 -1.18 -1.58 -13.50
N ILE A 155 -2.08 -1.70 -12.54
CA ILE A 155 -3.02 -2.83 -12.47
C ILE A 155 -4.05 -2.76 -13.60
N GLN A 156 -4.60 -1.58 -13.90
CA GLN A 156 -5.53 -1.41 -15.01
C GLN A 156 -4.91 -1.82 -16.35
N LEU A 157 -3.65 -1.48 -16.60
CA LEU A 157 -2.94 -1.84 -17.83
C LEU A 157 -2.78 -3.36 -17.97
N LEU A 158 -2.68 -4.11 -16.86
CA LEU A 158 -2.57 -5.56 -16.88
C LEU A 158 -3.88 -6.25 -17.31
N PHE A 159 -5.01 -5.58 -17.16
CA PHE A 159 -6.34 -6.08 -17.52
C PHE A 159 -6.84 -5.55 -18.86
N VAL A 160 -6.07 -4.71 -19.57
CA VAL A 160 -6.43 -4.27 -20.92
C VAL A 160 -6.32 -5.47 -21.87
N PRO A 161 -7.41 -5.85 -22.60
CA PRO A 161 -7.33 -6.93 -23.55
C PRO A 161 -6.33 -6.57 -24.65
N GLU A 162 -5.45 -7.52 -25.01
CA GLU A 162 -4.59 -7.36 -26.16
C GLU A 162 -5.46 -7.22 -27.40
N THR A 163 -5.51 -6.02 -27.95
CA THR A 163 -6.10 -5.77 -29.26
C THR A 163 -5.10 -6.28 -30.30
N GLY A 164 -5.19 -7.54 -30.58
CA GLY A 164 -4.39 -8.18 -31.63
C GLY A 164 -4.87 -7.81 -33.00
#